data_9b7d0b1173ec167354f3ac029bc10ca3
#
_entry.id   9b7d0b1173ec167354f3ac029bc10ca3
#
_cell.length_a   1.000
_cell.length_b   1.000
_cell.length_c   1.000
_cell.angle_alpha   90.00
_cell.angle_beta   90.00
_cell.angle_gamma   90.00
#
_symmetry.space_group_name_H-M   'P 1'
#
loop_
_entity.id
_entity.type
_entity.pdbx_description
1 polymer ?
#
loop_
_entity_poly.entity_id
_entity_poly.type
_entity_poly.pdbx_seq_one_letter_code
_entity_poly.pdbx_strand_id
1 'polypeptide(L)'
;MSHRILNTSKPTLPPAPPPPPQLTHQTTPPKLGRRAAAAAVAVTIAASPALLGAVSPSARAQEASACIDGLPVTAKAFLDVSIGGEPAGRITVGLFGDAAPAGAARFLSLATGVGYRRKEFVKVVPGYVQHAGVVSYPVIPAVTDRLAAEMDAVRARCGGGGAMNAAGAVSIVVRDPSLPPPKPKLVARGGRLEIQEEQAGVVPNGTEFVIATRDSPELDASALVVGRVVAGMDVVGRIAAVATVKDNTGSAYFKVAKLIGDKRAVVAERGFNRPYTKILVTNCGILDLEQQ
;
A
#
# COMPACT_ATOMS: atom_id res chain seq x y z
N MET A 1 -43.43 -11.68 60.61
CA MET A 1 -43.55 -11.06 59.27
C MET A 1 -42.84 -9.73 59.31
N SER A 2 -41.56 -9.68 58.84
CA SER A 2 -40.76 -8.45 58.87
C SER A 2 -40.51 -8.01 57.45
N HIS A 3 -41.07 -6.88 57.09
CA HIS A 3 -40.85 -6.21 55.79
C HIS A 3 -39.48 -5.51 55.81
N ARG A 4 -38.60 -5.96 54.91
CA ARG A 4 -37.29 -5.33 54.68
C ARG A 4 -37.44 -4.36 53.50
N ILE A 5 -37.36 -3.07 53.78
CA ILE A 5 -37.43 -1.99 52.83
C ILE A 5 -36.07 -1.90 52.13
N LEU A 6 -36.02 -2.14 50.80
CA LEU A 6 -34.86 -1.95 49.96
C LEU A 6 -34.75 -0.47 49.59
N ASN A 7 -33.70 0.18 50.06
CA ASN A 7 -33.38 1.58 49.75
C ASN A 7 -32.56 1.62 48.46
N THR A 8 -33.17 2.04 47.37
CA THR A 8 -32.50 2.22 46.06
C THR A 8 -31.92 3.63 45.98
N SER A 9 -30.66 3.76 46.32
CA SER A 9 -29.91 5.00 46.07
C SER A 9 -29.50 5.09 44.59
N LYS A 10 -29.98 6.16 43.95
CA LYS A 10 -29.72 6.53 42.58
C LYS A 10 -28.26 7.00 42.44
N PRO A 11 -27.47 6.51 41.47
CA PRO A 11 -26.11 7.00 41.28
C PRO A 11 -26.12 8.41 40.67
N THR A 12 -25.48 9.34 41.38
CA THR A 12 -25.27 10.72 40.93
C THR A 12 -24.10 10.75 39.94
N LEU A 13 -24.33 11.25 38.72
CA LEU A 13 -23.25 11.48 37.73
C LEU A 13 -22.32 12.61 38.22
N PRO A 14 -21.00 12.48 37.99
CA PRO A 14 -20.05 13.56 38.27
C PRO A 14 -20.24 14.74 37.28
N PRO A 15 -19.95 15.99 37.71
CA PRO A 15 -20.09 17.16 36.89
C PRO A 15 -19.08 17.16 35.73
N ALA A 16 -19.49 17.69 34.57
CA ALA A 16 -18.68 17.82 33.35
C ALA A 16 -17.50 18.77 33.57
N PRO A 17 -16.33 18.49 32.94
CA PRO A 17 -15.18 19.39 33.02
C PRO A 17 -15.42 20.71 32.27
N PRO A 18 -14.78 21.83 32.69
CA PRO A 18 -14.93 23.12 32.05
C PRO A 18 -14.30 23.15 30.65
N PRO A 19 -14.81 23.98 29.72
CA PRO A 19 -14.29 24.12 28.37
C PRO A 19 -12.91 24.76 28.38
N PRO A 20 -12.03 24.43 27.39
CA PRO A 20 -10.70 25.02 27.28
C PRO A 20 -10.75 26.49 26.89
N PRO A 21 -9.74 27.30 27.31
CA PRO A 21 -9.69 28.73 27.00
C PRO A 21 -9.50 28.98 25.50
N GLN A 22 -10.32 29.87 24.96
CA GLN A 22 -10.23 30.33 23.58
C GLN A 22 -9.08 31.33 23.44
N LEU A 23 -8.08 30.98 22.64
CA LEU A 23 -7.02 31.88 22.21
C LEU A 23 -7.56 32.82 21.12
N THR A 24 -7.79 34.08 21.48
CA THR A 24 -8.11 35.17 20.53
C THR A 24 -6.82 35.58 19.83
N HIS A 25 -6.67 35.22 18.57
CA HIS A 25 -5.62 35.76 17.70
C HIS A 25 -6.02 37.18 17.25
N GLN A 26 -5.38 38.18 17.82
CA GLN A 26 -5.42 39.54 17.30
C GLN A 26 -4.41 39.66 16.14
N THR A 27 -4.94 39.79 14.94
CA THR A 27 -4.15 40.10 13.73
C THR A 27 -4.08 41.63 13.60
N THR A 28 -2.90 42.19 13.84
CA THR A 28 -2.56 43.58 13.48
C THR A 28 -1.88 43.58 12.10
N PRO A 29 -2.35 44.43 11.14
CA PRO A 29 -1.70 44.56 9.83
C PRO A 29 -0.45 45.47 9.91
N PRO A 30 0.62 45.18 9.16
CA PRO A 30 1.80 46.07 9.09
C PRO A 30 1.49 47.29 8.17
N LYS A 31 1.84 48.48 8.67
CA LYS A 31 1.76 49.76 7.95
C LYS A 31 2.81 49.80 6.83
N LEU A 32 2.34 50.13 5.61
CA LEU A 32 3.19 50.54 4.49
C LEU A 32 3.85 51.89 4.76
N GLY A 33 5.19 51.92 4.82
CA GLY A 33 5.99 53.16 4.76
C GLY A 33 6.42 53.45 3.31
N ARG A 34 5.96 54.59 2.77
CA ARG A 34 6.43 55.19 1.52
C ARG A 34 7.75 55.94 1.76
N ARG A 35 8.76 55.76 0.87
CA ARG A 35 9.81 56.69 0.41
C ARG A 35 10.98 55.83 -0.05
N ALA A 36 11.75 56.08 -1.12
CA ALA A 36 11.90 57.22 -2.02
C ALA A 36 12.57 56.69 -3.30
N ALA A 37 12.42 57.44 -4.38
CA ALA A 37 13.04 57.22 -5.68
C ALA A 37 14.55 57.50 -5.65
N ALA A 38 15.34 56.77 -6.48
CA ALA A 38 16.49 57.32 -7.18
C ALA A 38 17.03 56.38 -8.28
N ALA A 39 17.00 56.91 -9.49
CA ALA A 39 17.98 56.88 -10.54
C ALA A 39 18.39 55.60 -11.24
N ALA A 40 18.08 55.59 -12.51
CA ALA A 40 18.55 54.72 -13.57
C ALA A 40 20.04 54.79 -13.82
N VAL A 41 20.68 53.66 -14.06
CA VAL A 41 21.82 53.54 -14.97
C VAL A 41 21.59 52.30 -15.85
N ALA A 42 21.35 52.55 -17.12
CA ALA A 42 21.28 51.50 -18.14
C ALA A 42 22.70 51.07 -18.51
N VAL A 43 23.03 49.80 -18.24
CA VAL A 43 24.17 49.15 -18.88
C VAL A 43 23.62 48.01 -19.70
N THR A 44 23.60 48.21 -21.01
CA THR A 44 23.32 47.20 -22.01
C THR A 44 24.51 46.28 -22.14
N ILE A 45 24.47 45.10 -21.57
CA ILE A 45 25.38 44.00 -21.88
C ILE A 45 24.59 43.01 -22.72
N ALA A 46 24.94 42.94 -24.01
CA ALA A 46 24.49 41.87 -24.88
C ALA A 46 25.07 40.54 -24.38
N ALA A 47 24.24 39.69 -23.82
CA ALA A 47 24.60 38.31 -23.49
C ALA A 47 23.74 37.39 -24.38
N SER A 48 24.44 36.61 -25.19
CA SER A 48 23.91 35.54 -26.02
C SER A 48 23.05 34.57 -25.20
N PRO A 49 21.93 34.05 -25.70
CA PRO A 49 21.17 33.01 -25.00
C PRO A 49 21.96 31.71 -25.11
N ALA A 50 22.64 31.33 -24.02
CA ALA A 50 23.00 29.95 -23.80
C ALA A 50 21.69 29.16 -23.62
N LEU A 51 21.44 28.22 -24.55
CA LEU A 51 20.38 27.20 -24.43
C LEU A 51 20.66 26.33 -23.21
N LEU A 52 20.28 26.79 -22.02
CA LEU A 52 20.05 25.93 -20.90
C LEU A 52 18.70 25.25 -21.17
N GLY A 53 18.76 24.02 -21.69
CA GLY A 53 17.61 23.15 -21.80
C GLY A 53 16.99 22.96 -20.44
N ALA A 54 15.90 23.67 -20.16
CA ALA A 54 15.04 23.39 -19.03
C ALA A 54 14.46 22.00 -19.26
N VAL A 55 15.03 20.99 -18.62
CA VAL A 55 14.45 19.65 -18.53
C VAL A 55 13.17 19.82 -17.73
N SER A 56 12.04 19.81 -18.43
CA SER A 56 10.71 19.90 -17.82
C SER A 56 10.55 18.75 -16.82
N PRO A 57 10.02 18.98 -15.59
CA PRO A 57 9.80 17.93 -14.62
C PRO A 57 8.88 16.81 -15.14
N SER A 58 8.10 17.10 -16.18
CA SER A 58 7.28 16.15 -16.91
C SER A 58 8.08 15.07 -17.66
N ALA A 59 9.26 15.40 -18.20
CA ALA A 59 10.11 14.43 -18.90
C ALA A 59 10.71 13.40 -17.92
N ARG A 60 11.05 13.84 -16.72
CA ARG A 60 11.61 12.95 -15.69
C ARG A 60 10.58 11.98 -15.12
N ALA A 61 9.33 12.39 -15.03
CA ALA A 61 8.21 11.51 -14.63
C ALA A 61 7.89 10.48 -15.74
N GLN A 62 8.02 10.86 -17.02
CA GLN A 62 7.85 9.95 -18.15
C GLN A 62 8.98 8.91 -18.28
N GLU A 63 10.23 9.29 -17.98
CA GLU A 63 11.35 8.34 -17.99
C GLU A 63 11.26 7.30 -16.89
N ALA A 64 10.71 7.66 -15.73
CA ALA A 64 10.49 6.71 -14.63
C ALA A 64 9.33 5.73 -14.90
N SER A 65 8.27 6.18 -15.59
CA SER A 65 7.21 5.34 -16.13
C SER A 65 7.74 4.35 -17.16
N ALA A 66 8.66 4.79 -18.02
CA ALA A 66 9.31 3.98 -19.05
C ALA A 66 10.11 2.79 -18.50
N CYS A 67 10.57 2.82 -17.24
CA CYS A 67 11.30 1.70 -16.65
C CYS A 67 10.45 0.42 -16.52
N ILE A 68 9.14 0.56 -16.27
CA ILE A 68 8.23 -0.58 -16.17
C ILE A 68 7.47 -0.80 -17.48
N ASP A 69 7.08 0.27 -18.16
CA ASP A 69 6.34 0.21 -19.42
C ASP A 69 7.15 -0.42 -20.56
N GLY A 70 8.48 -0.29 -20.51
CA GLY A 70 9.40 -0.87 -21.48
C GLY A 70 9.79 -2.33 -21.22
N LEU A 71 9.37 -2.94 -20.09
CA LEU A 71 9.74 -4.30 -19.77
C LEU A 71 8.97 -5.32 -20.63
N PRO A 72 9.67 -6.33 -21.21
CA PRO A 72 9.03 -7.36 -22.00
C PRO A 72 8.14 -8.26 -21.14
N VAL A 73 6.95 -8.57 -21.63
CA VAL A 73 6.06 -9.57 -21.04
C VAL A 73 6.52 -10.95 -21.47
N THR A 74 6.96 -11.76 -20.54
CA THR A 74 7.47 -13.13 -20.77
C THR A 74 6.42 -14.23 -20.57
N ALA A 75 5.35 -13.94 -19.84
CA ALA A 75 4.23 -14.85 -19.61
C ALA A 75 2.96 -14.06 -19.31
N LYS A 76 1.81 -14.67 -19.57
CA LYS A 76 0.49 -14.09 -19.25
C LYS A 76 -0.28 -14.99 -18.29
N ALA A 77 -0.94 -14.39 -17.30
CA ALA A 77 -1.86 -15.06 -16.41
C ALA A 77 -3.22 -14.37 -16.46
N PHE A 78 -4.29 -15.07 -16.16
CA PHE A 78 -5.63 -14.50 -16.07
C PHE A 78 -6.25 -14.77 -14.70
N LEU A 79 -7.13 -13.84 -14.30
CA LEU A 79 -7.94 -13.91 -13.09
C LEU A 79 -9.39 -13.56 -13.49
N ASP A 80 -10.31 -14.50 -13.37
CA ASP A 80 -11.73 -14.23 -13.50
C ASP A 80 -12.29 -13.80 -12.15
N VAL A 81 -12.94 -12.64 -12.10
CA VAL A 81 -13.37 -12.01 -10.85
C VAL A 81 -14.90 -11.94 -10.78
N SER A 82 -15.44 -12.15 -9.58
CA SER A 82 -16.84 -11.87 -9.24
C SER A 82 -16.94 -10.87 -8.09
N ILE A 83 -17.96 -10.02 -8.12
CA ILE A 83 -18.28 -9.03 -7.09
C ILE A 83 -19.70 -9.32 -6.59
N GLY A 84 -19.84 -9.63 -5.30
CA GLY A 84 -21.15 -9.98 -4.72
C GLY A 84 -21.78 -11.26 -5.29
N GLY A 85 -21.00 -12.13 -5.92
CA GLY A 85 -21.47 -13.32 -6.60
C GLY A 85 -21.71 -13.14 -8.11
N GLU A 86 -21.80 -11.89 -8.60
CA GLU A 86 -21.99 -11.58 -10.02
C GLU A 86 -20.63 -11.55 -10.75
N PRO A 87 -20.53 -12.12 -11.97
CA PRO A 87 -19.32 -12.08 -12.77
C PRO A 87 -18.92 -10.62 -13.10
N ALA A 88 -17.73 -10.22 -12.69
CA ALA A 88 -17.20 -8.90 -12.99
C ALA A 88 -16.35 -8.89 -14.28
N GLY A 89 -15.73 -10.00 -14.64
CA GLY A 89 -14.94 -10.16 -15.87
C GLY A 89 -13.55 -10.71 -15.60
N ARG A 90 -12.71 -10.62 -16.62
CA ARG A 90 -11.34 -11.16 -16.62
C ARG A 90 -10.32 -10.05 -16.54
N ILE A 91 -9.32 -10.22 -15.67
CA ILE A 91 -8.11 -9.43 -15.61
C ILE A 91 -6.99 -10.27 -16.21
N THR A 92 -6.30 -9.77 -17.23
CA THR A 92 -5.11 -10.43 -17.80
C THR A 92 -3.86 -9.68 -17.36
N VAL A 93 -2.94 -10.42 -16.76
CA VAL A 93 -1.68 -9.91 -16.22
C VAL A 93 -0.54 -10.39 -17.08
N GLY A 94 0.24 -9.46 -17.63
CA GLY A 94 1.52 -9.74 -18.28
C GLY A 94 2.63 -9.68 -17.27
N LEU A 95 3.46 -10.72 -17.20
CA LEU A 95 4.52 -10.87 -16.20
C LEU A 95 5.91 -10.57 -16.76
N PHE A 96 6.77 -10.00 -15.94
CA PHE A 96 8.13 -9.57 -16.26
C PHE A 96 9.16 -10.59 -15.74
N GLY A 97 9.19 -11.79 -16.37
CA GLY A 97 10.07 -12.87 -15.92
C GLY A 97 11.57 -12.54 -15.99
N ASP A 98 11.98 -11.66 -16.90
CA ASP A 98 13.38 -11.23 -17.02
C ASP A 98 13.77 -10.21 -15.94
N ALA A 99 12.81 -9.38 -15.50
CA ALA A 99 13.05 -8.35 -14.51
C ALA A 99 12.89 -8.85 -13.07
N ALA A 100 11.91 -9.74 -12.83
CA ALA A 100 11.58 -10.31 -11.53
C ALA A 100 11.29 -11.82 -11.67
N PRO A 101 12.30 -12.65 -11.94
CA PRO A 101 12.11 -14.07 -12.26
C PRO A 101 11.46 -14.87 -11.11
N ALA A 102 11.90 -14.68 -9.87
CA ALA A 102 11.29 -15.39 -8.74
C ALA A 102 9.89 -14.88 -8.43
N GLY A 103 9.64 -13.57 -8.55
CA GLY A 103 8.32 -12.98 -8.39
C GLY A 103 7.34 -13.47 -9.46
N ALA A 104 7.72 -13.44 -10.73
CA ALA A 104 6.91 -13.92 -11.84
C ALA A 104 6.62 -15.43 -11.72
N ALA A 105 7.62 -16.24 -11.42
CA ALA A 105 7.45 -17.70 -11.20
C ALA A 105 6.52 -17.97 -10.01
N ARG A 106 6.64 -17.18 -8.92
CA ARG A 106 5.76 -17.29 -7.75
C ARG A 106 4.32 -16.99 -8.12
N PHE A 107 4.07 -15.88 -8.84
CA PHE A 107 2.74 -15.51 -9.28
C PHE A 107 2.12 -16.57 -10.19
N LEU A 108 2.87 -17.09 -11.17
CA LEU A 108 2.43 -18.15 -12.08
C LEU A 108 2.06 -19.43 -11.33
N SER A 109 2.90 -19.85 -10.39
CA SER A 109 2.66 -21.06 -9.60
C SER A 109 1.37 -20.98 -8.78
N LEU A 110 1.01 -19.77 -8.31
CA LEU A 110 -0.22 -19.51 -7.56
C LEU A 110 -1.44 -19.34 -8.49
N ALA A 111 -1.23 -18.87 -9.71
CA ALA A 111 -2.27 -18.75 -10.71
C ALA A 111 -2.66 -20.12 -11.33
N THR A 112 -1.70 -21.04 -11.53
CA THR A 112 -1.95 -22.36 -12.10
C THR A 112 -2.53 -23.38 -11.12
N GLY A 113 -2.18 -23.23 -9.84
CA GLY A 113 -2.60 -24.15 -8.80
C GLY A 113 -3.94 -23.79 -8.14
N VAL A 114 -4.10 -24.27 -6.92
CA VAL A 114 -5.25 -23.92 -6.06
C VAL A 114 -5.05 -22.55 -5.41
N GLY A 115 -3.94 -21.85 -5.70
CA GLY A 115 -3.49 -20.68 -4.99
C GLY A 115 -4.50 -19.54 -4.93
N TYR A 116 -4.68 -18.81 -6.02
CA TYR A 116 -5.56 -17.63 -6.03
C TYR A 116 -7.04 -17.97 -6.21
N ARG A 117 -7.36 -19.16 -6.68
CA ARG A 117 -8.75 -19.58 -6.92
C ARG A 117 -9.55 -19.58 -5.61
N ARG A 118 -10.74 -18.97 -5.62
CA ARG A 118 -11.65 -18.80 -4.47
C ARG A 118 -11.08 -17.93 -3.33
N LYS A 119 -10.02 -17.18 -3.58
CA LYS A 119 -9.49 -16.18 -2.64
C LYS A 119 -10.07 -14.82 -2.96
N GLU A 120 -10.02 -13.94 -1.97
CA GLU A 120 -10.70 -12.64 -2.04
C GLU A 120 -9.74 -11.46 -2.09
N PHE A 121 -10.21 -10.38 -2.68
CA PHE A 121 -9.62 -9.07 -2.48
C PHE A 121 -10.05 -8.54 -1.10
N VAL A 122 -9.10 -8.20 -0.26
CA VAL A 122 -9.32 -7.87 1.15
C VAL A 122 -9.20 -6.40 1.46
N LYS A 123 -8.53 -5.63 0.59
CA LYS A 123 -8.40 -4.18 0.73
C LYS A 123 -8.63 -3.49 -0.61
N VAL A 124 -9.37 -2.40 -0.55
CA VAL A 124 -9.56 -1.46 -1.66
C VAL A 124 -9.21 -0.08 -1.14
N VAL A 125 -8.05 0.41 -1.55
CA VAL A 125 -7.48 1.70 -1.15
C VAL A 125 -7.55 2.65 -2.34
N PRO A 126 -7.64 3.97 -2.13
CA PRO A 126 -7.63 4.95 -3.22
C PRO A 126 -6.33 4.98 -4.04
N GLY A 127 -5.80 3.96 -4.53
CA GLY A 127 -4.55 3.88 -5.29
C GLY A 127 -4.27 2.47 -5.74
N TYR A 128 -4.81 1.49 -5.03
CA TYR A 128 -4.59 0.09 -5.35
C TYR A 128 -5.67 -0.80 -4.75
N VAL A 129 -5.78 -2.01 -5.29
CA VAL A 129 -6.59 -3.09 -4.73
C VAL A 129 -5.66 -4.24 -4.31
N GLN A 130 -5.91 -4.85 -3.16
CA GLN A 130 -5.04 -5.89 -2.59
C GLN A 130 -5.81 -7.20 -2.45
N HIS A 131 -5.21 -8.26 -2.97
CA HIS A 131 -5.67 -9.63 -2.84
C HIS A 131 -5.01 -10.30 -1.63
N ALA A 132 -5.77 -11.09 -0.87
CA ALA A 132 -5.31 -11.74 0.36
C ALA A 132 -4.18 -12.77 0.18
N GLY A 133 -3.88 -13.14 -1.06
CA GLY A 133 -2.97 -14.26 -1.30
C GLY A 133 -3.49 -15.58 -0.74
N VAL A 134 -2.57 -16.42 -0.30
CA VAL A 134 -2.86 -17.73 0.31
C VAL A 134 -2.33 -17.74 1.74
N VAL A 135 -3.18 -17.33 2.67
CA VAL A 135 -2.82 -17.19 4.10
C VAL A 135 -2.27 -18.49 4.71
N SER A 136 -2.73 -19.65 4.23
CA SER A 136 -2.28 -20.96 4.71
C SER A 136 -0.90 -21.39 4.21
N TYR A 137 -0.29 -20.63 3.30
CA TYR A 137 1.08 -20.92 2.85
C TYR A 137 2.07 -20.55 3.95
N PRO A 138 3.02 -21.44 4.23
CA PRO A 138 4.07 -21.13 5.21
C PRO A 138 4.96 -20.00 4.70
N VAL A 139 5.47 -19.18 5.62
CA VAL A 139 6.56 -18.26 5.32
C VAL A 139 7.83 -19.10 5.13
N ILE A 140 8.41 -19.05 3.93
CA ILE A 140 9.65 -19.73 3.60
C ILE A 140 10.74 -18.66 3.46
N PRO A 141 11.66 -18.53 4.42
CA PRO A 141 12.67 -17.45 4.41
C PRO A 141 13.43 -17.35 3.10
N ALA A 142 13.88 -18.47 2.54
CA ALA A 142 14.60 -18.47 1.27
C ALA A 142 13.80 -17.90 0.08
N VAL A 143 12.45 -17.99 0.11
CA VAL A 143 11.59 -17.40 -0.93
C VAL A 143 11.40 -15.92 -0.66
N THR A 144 11.11 -15.55 0.58
CA THR A 144 10.90 -14.13 0.95
C THR A 144 12.16 -13.31 0.76
N ASP A 145 13.33 -13.85 1.09
CA ASP A 145 14.63 -13.19 0.90
C ASP A 145 14.95 -12.98 -0.59
N ARG A 146 14.63 -13.97 -1.44
CA ARG A 146 14.79 -13.81 -2.90
C ARG A 146 13.88 -12.75 -3.48
N LEU A 147 12.61 -12.72 -3.07
CA LEU A 147 11.66 -11.68 -3.50
C LEU A 147 12.11 -10.29 -3.03
N ALA A 148 12.65 -10.18 -1.81
CA ALA A 148 13.20 -8.94 -1.29
C ALA A 148 14.42 -8.47 -2.09
N ALA A 149 15.35 -9.37 -2.40
CA ALA A 149 16.53 -9.08 -3.21
C ALA A 149 16.15 -8.63 -4.64
N GLU A 150 15.15 -9.29 -5.26
CA GLU A 150 14.63 -8.87 -6.57
C GLU A 150 13.97 -7.48 -6.51
N MET A 151 13.22 -7.19 -5.45
CA MET A 151 12.60 -5.88 -5.24
C MET A 151 13.68 -4.79 -5.17
N ASP A 152 14.73 -5.01 -4.40
CA ASP A 152 15.84 -4.07 -4.26
C ASP A 152 16.61 -3.92 -5.60
N ALA A 153 16.78 -5.00 -6.37
CA ALA A 153 17.42 -4.98 -7.69
C ALA A 153 16.59 -4.23 -8.74
N VAL A 154 15.27 -4.43 -8.78
CA VAL A 154 14.36 -3.68 -9.66
C VAL A 154 14.40 -2.19 -9.32
N ARG A 155 14.35 -1.88 -8.02
CA ARG A 155 14.44 -0.51 -7.54
C ARG A 155 15.74 0.19 -7.93
N ALA A 156 16.86 -0.50 -7.80
CA ALA A 156 18.18 0.02 -8.18
C ALA A 156 18.26 0.30 -9.69
N ARG A 157 17.70 -0.58 -10.53
CA ARG A 157 17.65 -0.38 -12.00
C ARG A 157 16.82 0.82 -12.42
N CYS A 158 15.69 1.06 -11.73
CA CYS A 158 14.79 2.16 -12.03
C CYS A 158 15.25 3.53 -11.47
N GLY A 159 16.41 3.58 -10.81
CA GLY A 159 17.07 4.84 -10.42
C GLY A 159 16.33 5.68 -9.37
N GLY A 160 15.30 5.15 -8.71
CA GLY A 160 14.61 5.80 -7.60
C GLY A 160 13.83 7.09 -7.94
N GLY A 161 13.62 7.40 -9.21
CA GLY A 161 13.08 8.68 -9.69
C GLY A 161 11.60 8.71 -10.05
N GLY A 162 10.84 7.67 -9.80
CA GLY A 162 9.40 7.62 -10.09
C GLY A 162 8.71 6.47 -9.35
N ALA A 163 7.38 6.44 -9.36
CA ALA A 163 6.63 5.33 -8.82
C ALA A 163 6.87 4.06 -9.66
N MET A 164 7.44 3.03 -9.06
CA MET A 164 7.55 1.72 -9.72
C MET A 164 6.18 1.06 -9.82
N ASN A 165 5.31 1.30 -8.83
CA ASN A 165 3.92 0.88 -8.83
C ASN A 165 3.05 1.92 -9.54
N ALA A 166 3.28 2.10 -10.85
CA ALA A 166 2.47 2.93 -11.72
C ALA A 166 1.08 2.30 -11.96
N ALA A 167 0.15 3.08 -12.50
CA ALA A 167 -1.19 2.59 -12.83
C ALA A 167 -1.13 1.32 -13.70
N GLY A 168 -1.84 0.28 -13.27
CA GLY A 168 -1.83 -1.04 -13.91
C GLY A 168 -0.71 -1.98 -13.46
N ALA A 169 0.26 -1.54 -12.65
CA ALA A 169 1.29 -2.43 -12.11
C ALA A 169 0.67 -3.51 -11.21
N VAL A 170 1.22 -4.71 -11.33
CA VAL A 170 0.88 -5.86 -10.48
C VAL A 170 2.11 -6.22 -9.66
N SER A 171 1.99 -6.22 -8.34
CA SER A 171 3.12 -6.38 -7.43
C SER A 171 2.81 -7.38 -6.32
N ILE A 172 3.78 -8.18 -5.93
CA ILE A 172 3.71 -9.11 -4.78
C ILE A 172 4.15 -8.34 -3.53
N VAL A 173 3.37 -8.46 -2.45
CA VAL A 173 3.74 -7.89 -1.15
C VAL A 173 4.86 -8.71 -0.55
N VAL A 174 6.00 -8.06 -0.33
CA VAL A 174 7.24 -8.66 0.18
C VAL A 174 7.54 -8.21 1.60
N ARG A 175 7.29 -6.93 1.88
CA ARG A 175 7.50 -6.33 3.20
C ARG A 175 6.21 -5.65 3.67
N ASP A 176 5.97 -5.68 4.95
CA ASP A 176 4.91 -4.87 5.57
C ASP A 176 5.57 -3.76 6.39
N PRO A 177 5.52 -2.50 5.91
CA PRO A 177 6.15 -1.37 6.59
C PRO A 177 5.48 -1.03 7.93
N SER A 178 4.29 -1.57 8.20
CA SER A 178 3.60 -1.38 9.47
C SER A 178 4.07 -2.34 10.57
N LEU A 179 4.84 -3.38 10.22
CA LEU A 179 5.38 -4.31 11.20
C LEU A 179 6.48 -3.63 12.01
N PRO A 180 6.43 -3.71 13.35
CA PRO A 180 7.52 -3.23 14.18
C PRO A 180 8.76 -4.12 13.96
N PRO A 181 9.97 -3.60 14.21
CA PRO A 181 11.19 -4.39 14.11
C PRO A 181 11.11 -5.61 15.05
N PRO A 182 11.73 -6.74 14.66
CA PRO A 182 11.76 -7.93 15.49
C PRO A 182 12.37 -7.61 16.86
N LYS A 183 11.77 -8.16 17.92
CA LYS A 183 12.25 -7.95 19.28
C LYS A 183 13.04 -9.19 19.72
N PRO A 184 14.24 -9.04 20.31
CA PRO A 184 14.97 -10.15 20.87
C PRO A 184 14.19 -10.71 22.09
N LYS A 185 13.92 -12.01 22.06
CA LYS A 185 13.29 -12.76 23.15
C LYS A 185 14.22 -13.86 23.58
N LEU A 186 14.47 -13.92 24.87
CA LEU A 186 15.23 -15.03 25.48
C LEU A 186 14.32 -16.27 25.60
N VAL A 187 14.70 -17.32 24.90
CA VAL A 187 14.00 -18.61 24.92
C VAL A 187 14.93 -19.66 25.51
N ALA A 188 14.44 -20.38 26.51
CA ALA A 188 15.19 -21.52 27.09
C ALA A 188 14.98 -22.75 26.19
N ARG A 189 16.03 -23.24 25.56
CA ARG A 189 16.01 -24.45 24.73
C ARG A 189 17.10 -25.42 25.21
N GLY A 190 16.72 -26.61 25.61
CA GLY A 190 17.66 -27.61 26.07
C GLY A 190 18.56 -27.18 27.26
N GLY A 191 18.03 -26.34 28.18
CA GLY A 191 18.78 -25.81 29.33
C GLY A 191 19.74 -24.66 29.01
N ARG A 192 19.75 -24.15 27.75
CA ARG A 192 20.50 -22.97 27.33
C ARG A 192 19.55 -21.82 27.00
N LEU A 193 19.97 -20.60 27.29
CA LEU A 193 19.26 -19.40 26.90
C LEU A 193 19.72 -18.99 25.50
N GLU A 194 18.80 -18.99 24.54
CA GLU A 194 19.03 -18.53 23.17
C GLU A 194 18.25 -17.25 22.94
N ILE A 195 18.87 -16.31 22.23
CA ILE A 195 18.16 -15.10 21.76
C ILE A 195 17.45 -15.47 20.46
N GLN A 196 16.13 -15.47 20.50
CA GLN A 196 15.28 -15.64 19.32
C GLN A 196 14.65 -14.30 18.97
N GLU A 197 14.70 -13.92 17.71
CA GLU A 197 13.98 -12.73 17.22
C GLU A 197 12.50 -13.10 17.05
N GLU A 198 11.64 -12.46 17.85
CA GLU A 198 10.19 -12.59 17.74
C GLU A 198 9.63 -11.43 16.92
N GLN A 199 9.11 -11.74 15.72
CA GLN A 199 8.42 -10.77 14.89
C GLN A 199 6.98 -10.60 15.36
N ALA A 200 6.62 -9.40 15.79
CA ALA A 200 5.23 -9.08 16.12
C ALA A 200 4.45 -8.81 14.83
N GLY A 201 3.38 -9.58 14.58
CA GLY A 201 2.51 -9.45 13.42
C GLY A 201 2.63 -10.61 12.44
N VAL A 202 1.93 -10.50 11.31
CA VAL A 202 1.97 -11.52 10.25
C VAL A 202 2.98 -11.07 9.21
N VAL A 203 4.07 -11.82 9.09
CA VAL A 203 5.09 -11.57 8.06
C VAL A 203 4.50 -11.98 6.70
N PRO A 204 4.64 -11.14 5.65
CA PRO A 204 4.21 -11.52 4.31
C PRO A 204 4.87 -12.82 3.83
N ASN A 205 4.06 -13.72 3.29
CA ASN A 205 4.54 -15.02 2.78
C ASN A 205 4.81 -15.01 1.26
N GLY A 206 4.80 -13.84 0.62
CA GLY A 206 5.02 -13.68 -0.81
C GLY A 206 3.91 -14.26 -1.69
N THR A 207 2.67 -14.34 -1.18
CA THR A 207 1.50 -14.76 -1.95
C THR A 207 0.47 -13.65 -2.15
N GLU A 208 0.48 -12.63 -1.30
CA GLU A 208 -0.36 -11.46 -1.44
C GLU A 208 0.10 -10.62 -2.63
N PHE A 209 -0.85 -10.10 -3.39
CA PHE A 209 -0.53 -9.19 -4.48
C PHE A 209 -1.44 -7.97 -4.49
N VAL A 210 -0.94 -6.91 -5.08
CA VAL A 210 -1.67 -5.65 -5.28
C VAL A 210 -1.72 -5.32 -6.76
N ILE A 211 -2.78 -4.64 -7.18
CA ILE A 211 -2.90 -4.04 -8.51
C ILE A 211 -3.08 -2.54 -8.31
N ALA A 212 -2.16 -1.76 -8.82
CA ALA A 212 -2.21 -0.31 -8.74
C ALA A 212 -3.28 0.24 -9.70
N THR A 213 -4.18 1.08 -9.19
CA THR A 213 -5.20 1.76 -9.99
C THR A 213 -4.75 3.13 -10.45
N ARG A 214 -3.73 3.67 -9.80
CA ARG A 214 -3.00 4.89 -10.12
C ARG A 214 -1.57 4.75 -9.63
N ASP A 215 -0.73 5.72 -9.91
CA ASP A 215 0.64 5.75 -9.39
C ASP A 215 0.62 5.73 -7.86
N SER A 216 1.27 4.73 -7.27
CA SER A 216 1.21 4.42 -5.85
C SER A 216 2.63 4.22 -5.29
N PRO A 217 3.40 5.31 -5.10
CA PRO A 217 4.78 5.24 -4.62
C PRO A 217 4.89 4.67 -3.19
N GLU A 218 3.80 4.69 -2.44
CA GLU A 218 3.71 4.06 -1.12
C GLU A 218 3.95 2.54 -1.15
N LEU A 219 3.70 1.89 -2.29
CA LEU A 219 3.94 0.45 -2.48
C LEU A 219 5.41 0.13 -2.80
N ASP A 220 6.20 1.09 -3.27
CA ASP A 220 7.56 0.85 -3.77
C ASP A 220 8.52 0.35 -2.69
N ALA A 221 8.23 0.63 -1.41
CA ALA A 221 9.02 0.15 -0.29
C ALA A 221 8.64 -1.27 0.17
N SER A 222 7.45 -1.76 -0.22
CA SER A 222 6.83 -2.96 0.34
C SER A 222 6.50 -4.04 -0.68
N ALA A 223 6.36 -3.68 -1.95
CA ALA A 223 5.87 -4.58 -2.98
C ALA A 223 6.82 -4.65 -4.20
N LEU A 224 7.10 -5.88 -4.63
CA LEU A 224 7.89 -6.19 -5.82
C LEU A 224 6.99 -6.16 -7.05
N VAL A 225 7.25 -5.28 -8.01
CA VAL A 225 6.56 -5.29 -9.30
C VAL A 225 6.94 -6.53 -10.09
N VAL A 226 5.95 -7.36 -10.40
CA VAL A 226 6.13 -8.62 -11.13
C VAL A 226 5.51 -8.60 -12.52
N GLY A 227 4.68 -7.59 -12.81
CA GLY A 227 3.99 -7.50 -14.08
C GLY A 227 3.08 -6.28 -14.19
N ARG A 228 2.25 -6.28 -15.22
CA ARG A 228 1.22 -5.25 -15.43
C ARG A 228 -0.08 -5.86 -15.96
N VAL A 229 -1.17 -5.18 -15.73
CA VAL A 229 -2.46 -5.52 -16.34
C VAL A 229 -2.38 -5.17 -17.83
N VAL A 230 -2.57 -6.16 -18.70
CA VAL A 230 -2.57 -5.99 -20.16
C VAL A 230 -4.00 -5.91 -20.71
N ALA A 231 -4.98 -6.46 -20.01
CA ALA A 231 -6.40 -6.33 -20.31
C ALA A 231 -7.25 -6.45 -19.04
N GLY A 232 -8.42 -5.81 -19.00
CA GLY A 232 -9.33 -5.86 -17.86
C GLY A 232 -9.11 -4.80 -16.80
N MET A 233 -8.48 -3.65 -17.10
CA MET A 233 -8.39 -2.52 -16.18
C MET A 233 -9.76 -1.96 -15.78
N ASP A 234 -10.77 -2.08 -16.62
CA ASP A 234 -12.17 -1.77 -16.30
C ASP A 234 -12.71 -2.64 -15.15
N VAL A 235 -12.31 -3.92 -15.10
CA VAL A 235 -12.66 -4.85 -14.00
C VAL A 235 -11.96 -4.39 -12.73
N VAL A 236 -10.67 -4.01 -12.79
CA VAL A 236 -9.93 -3.45 -11.64
C VAL A 236 -10.61 -2.15 -11.17
N GLY A 237 -11.05 -1.29 -12.07
CA GLY A 237 -11.81 -0.08 -11.75
C GLY A 237 -13.13 -0.37 -11.04
N ARG A 238 -13.85 -1.42 -11.45
CA ARG A 238 -15.08 -1.88 -10.76
C ARG A 238 -14.78 -2.41 -9.35
N ILE A 239 -13.68 -3.13 -9.16
CA ILE A 239 -13.23 -3.56 -7.83
C ILE A 239 -12.94 -2.32 -6.96
N ALA A 240 -12.21 -1.34 -7.50
CA ALA A 240 -11.84 -0.12 -6.80
C ALA A 240 -13.05 0.76 -6.42
N ALA A 241 -14.16 0.63 -7.14
CA ALA A 241 -15.40 1.37 -6.87
C ALA A 241 -16.28 0.72 -5.79
N VAL A 242 -15.94 -0.48 -5.29
CA VAL A 242 -16.71 -1.15 -4.24
C VAL A 242 -16.61 -0.37 -2.93
N ALA A 243 -17.75 -0.17 -2.27
CA ALA A 243 -17.80 0.51 -0.98
C ALA A 243 -17.02 -0.26 0.10
N THR A 244 -16.23 0.46 0.88
CA THR A 244 -15.32 -0.09 1.88
C THR A 244 -15.56 0.46 3.28
N VAL A 245 -15.02 -0.26 4.27
CA VAL A 245 -14.95 0.22 5.65
C VAL A 245 -14.05 1.46 5.69
N LYS A 246 -14.57 2.53 6.27
CA LYS A 246 -13.85 3.82 6.32
C LYS A 246 -12.55 3.69 7.09
N ASP A 247 -11.48 4.20 6.51
CA ASP A 247 -10.18 4.32 7.16
C ASP A 247 -10.21 5.41 8.24
N ASN A 248 -9.76 5.06 9.43
CA ASN A 248 -9.67 5.98 10.57
C ASN A 248 -8.25 6.05 11.17
N THR A 249 -7.24 5.59 10.43
CA THR A 249 -5.84 5.61 10.88
C THR A 249 -5.31 7.02 11.14
N GLY A 250 -5.87 8.02 10.47
CA GLY A 250 -5.54 9.44 10.63
C GLY A 250 -5.97 10.05 11.97
N SER A 251 -6.88 9.43 12.72
CA SER A 251 -7.39 9.98 13.96
C SER A 251 -6.31 10.01 15.06
N ALA A 252 -6.30 11.07 15.87
CA ALA A 252 -5.36 11.18 16.99
C ALA A 252 -5.50 10.03 17.98
N TYR A 253 -6.71 9.56 18.20
CA TYR A 253 -7.03 8.43 19.07
C TYR A 253 -6.37 7.14 18.59
N PHE A 254 -6.46 6.86 17.29
CA PHE A 254 -5.87 5.67 16.70
C PHE A 254 -4.34 5.71 16.75
N LYS A 255 -3.74 6.88 16.46
CA LYS A 255 -2.28 7.08 16.54
C LYS A 255 -1.75 6.84 17.95
N VAL A 256 -2.43 7.35 18.98
CA VAL A 256 -2.06 7.12 20.37
C VAL A 256 -2.21 5.65 20.74
N ALA A 257 -3.33 5.01 20.38
CA ALA A 257 -3.55 3.59 20.65
C ALA A 257 -2.47 2.70 20.01
N LYS A 258 -2.04 3.04 18.78
CA LYS A 258 -0.95 2.34 18.09
C LYS A 258 0.40 2.56 18.79
N LEU A 259 0.68 3.79 19.24
CA LEU A 259 1.92 4.13 19.95
C LEU A 259 2.08 3.35 21.27
N ILE A 260 1.01 3.19 22.03
CA ILE A 260 1.01 2.40 23.29
C ILE A 260 0.93 0.88 23.05
N GLY A 261 0.80 0.44 21.80
CA GLY A 261 0.77 -0.97 21.45
C GLY A 261 -0.56 -1.66 21.75
N ASP A 262 -1.69 -0.92 21.73
CA ASP A 262 -3.01 -1.51 21.94
C ASP A 262 -3.34 -2.50 20.82
N LYS A 263 -3.53 -3.77 21.21
CA LYS A 263 -3.89 -4.86 20.27
C LYS A 263 -5.19 -4.59 19.51
N ARG A 264 -6.12 -3.81 20.10
CA ARG A 264 -7.38 -3.43 19.46
C ARG A 264 -7.13 -2.52 18.25
N ALA A 265 -6.17 -1.61 18.33
CA ALA A 265 -5.79 -0.76 17.21
C ALA A 265 -5.24 -1.58 16.03
N VAL A 266 -4.40 -2.58 16.30
CA VAL A 266 -3.86 -3.49 15.27
C VAL A 266 -4.97 -4.31 14.61
N VAL A 267 -5.94 -4.79 15.38
CA VAL A 267 -7.09 -5.54 14.84
C VAL A 267 -8.00 -4.63 14.01
N ALA A 268 -8.26 -3.40 14.47
CA ALA A 268 -9.08 -2.43 13.75
C ALA A 268 -8.43 -2.02 12.41
N GLU A 269 -7.10 -1.82 12.38
CA GLU A 269 -6.34 -1.47 11.17
C GLU A 269 -6.52 -2.50 10.04
N ARG A 270 -6.59 -3.78 10.39
CA ARG A 270 -6.86 -4.86 9.43
C ARG A 270 -8.26 -4.81 8.82
N GLY A 271 -9.21 -4.20 9.52
CA GLY A 271 -10.59 -4.01 9.06
C GLY A 271 -10.79 -2.80 8.17
N PHE A 272 -9.87 -1.82 8.17
CA PHE A 272 -10.00 -0.62 7.36
C PHE A 272 -9.79 -0.93 5.87
N ASN A 273 -10.51 -0.19 5.04
CA ASN A 273 -10.48 -0.36 3.57
C ASN A 273 -10.94 -1.74 3.08
N ARG A 274 -11.54 -2.54 3.96
CA ARG A 274 -12.11 -3.83 3.58
C ARG A 274 -13.43 -3.60 2.83
N PRO A 275 -13.63 -4.23 1.66
CA PRO A 275 -14.88 -4.11 0.91
C PRO A 275 -16.06 -4.73 1.68
N TYR A 276 -17.22 -4.05 1.67
CA TYR A 276 -18.45 -4.60 2.23
C TYR A 276 -19.00 -5.77 1.38
N THR A 277 -18.78 -5.70 0.07
CA THR A 277 -19.19 -6.73 -0.86
C THR A 277 -18.01 -7.67 -1.13
N LYS A 278 -18.26 -8.96 -1.07
CA LYS A 278 -17.22 -9.97 -1.29
C LYS A 278 -16.75 -9.97 -2.74
N ILE A 279 -15.44 -9.88 -2.94
CA ILE A 279 -14.80 -9.87 -4.26
C ILE A 279 -13.91 -11.10 -4.35
N LEU A 280 -14.22 -12.02 -5.26
CA LEU A 280 -13.55 -13.31 -5.37
C LEU A 280 -12.90 -13.50 -6.72
N VAL A 281 -11.74 -14.14 -6.72
CA VAL A 281 -11.17 -14.77 -7.90
C VAL A 281 -11.87 -16.11 -8.10
N THR A 282 -12.76 -16.21 -9.09
CA THR A 282 -13.54 -17.42 -9.36
C THR A 282 -12.73 -18.47 -10.10
N ASN A 283 -11.89 -18.04 -11.02
CA ASN A 283 -10.98 -18.88 -11.78
C ASN A 283 -9.67 -18.13 -12.07
N CYS A 284 -8.59 -18.85 -12.28
CA CYS A 284 -7.30 -18.31 -12.66
C CYS A 284 -6.48 -19.34 -13.42
N GLY A 285 -5.50 -18.90 -14.18
CA GLY A 285 -4.63 -19.78 -14.97
C GLY A 285 -3.59 -18.99 -15.77
N ILE A 286 -2.86 -19.71 -16.61
CA ILE A 286 -1.90 -19.16 -17.57
C ILE A 286 -2.55 -19.05 -18.93
N LEU A 287 -2.14 -18.05 -19.70
CA LEU A 287 -2.47 -17.87 -21.11
C LEU A 287 -1.21 -18.03 -21.95
N ASP A 288 -1.32 -18.69 -23.09
CA ASP A 288 -0.27 -18.70 -24.07
C ASP A 288 -0.05 -17.30 -24.65
N LEU A 289 1.20 -16.94 -24.93
CA LEU A 289 1.54 -15.61 -25.45
C LEU A 289 0.95 -15.31 -26.82
N GLU A 290 0.65 -16.37 -27.60
CA GLU A 290 0.13 -16.29 -28.96
C GLU A 290 -1.39 -16.07 -29.05
N GLN A 291 -2.13 -16.20 -27.94
CA GLN A 291 -3.58 -15.96 -27.91
C GLN A 291 -3.85 -14.46 -27.66
N GLN A 292 -3.87 -13.70 -28.73
CA GLN A 292 -4.44 -12.33 -28.81
C GLN A 292 -5.68 -12.33 -29.69
#